data_44d6046378e1f410d8ba91469cb5d184
#
_entry.id   44d6046378e1f410d8ba91469cb5d184
#
_cell.length_a   1.000
_cell.length_b   1.000
_cell.length_c   1.000
_cell.angle_alpha   90.00
_cell.angle_beta   90.00
_cell.angle_gamma   90.00
#
_symmetry.space_group_name_H-M   'P 1'
#
loop_
_entity.id
_entity.type
_entity.pdbx_description
1 polymer ?
#
loop_
_entity_poly.entity_id
_entity_poly.type
_entity_poly.pdbx_seq_one_letter_code
_entity_poly.pdbx_strand_id
1 'polypeptide(L)'
;MICRRSLLAAATLLPIASTARAADDPTARIERNLVPRIVLQGRPELPRSLAERMAHYRVPGVSLAFFDDKQLLWTRQHGVLEAGANRKVDAETLFQASSVSKIAAALAILRLVREGRLDLDADVAPHLTAWRLGATPFTATQKVTVRRLLSHSAGVTVHGFAGYAPADPLPTPVQILSGAPPANNPPVTVDTVPGSAWRYSGGGYMVLQQLAEEATGEPFAATLQRTVLAPAGMARSRLDQPLPPALWANAGKGHATDGRPLPGGAMVFPELAPAGLWSTPSDLARMAITLNAEATGGSDQLMGRALAGEMLKSQAGDWGLGVDLTAIPGEASFSHVGTNPGYQAYLIFIPGRRQGLAVMTNGASQSGFFLEIVMAVAREYGWPGFAQTVRDTVSVPPAVLEGYAGSWLADGAPAFEVIARDGRLFVQGGPFGPELVELHAETPARFFILSTGFTFDFTEVGDGRAVLGGSIAARRLPARPTDR
;
A
#
# COMPACT_ATOMS: atom_id res chain seq x y z
N MET A 1 55.29 19.38 69.62
CA MET A 1 55.10 18.71 68.36
C MET A 1 53.61 18.30 68.26
N ILE A 2 52.82 19.05 67.55
CA ILE A 2 51.38 18.84 67.48
C ILE A 2 51.07 18.39 66.04
N CYS A 3 50.61 17.15 65.91
CA CYS A 3 50.29 16.53 64.62
C CYS A 3 48.80 16.89 64.27
N ARG A 4 48.59 17.68 63.22
CA ARG A 4 47.25 17.95 62.66
C ARG A 4 46.91 16.85 61.66
N ARG A 5 45.86 16.07 61.99
CA ARG A 5 45.20 15.16 61.04
C ARG A 5 44.17 15.95 60.23
N SER A 6 44.36 16.01 58.90
CA SER A 6 43.37 16.54 57.97
C SER A 6 42.37 15.42 57.62
N LEU A 7 41.09 15.65 57.87
CA LEU A 7 39.99 14.83 57.40
C LEU A 7 39.59 15.26 55.98
N LEU A 8 39.80 14.38 55.01
CA LEU A 8 39.25 14.55 53.67
C LEU A 8 37.81 13.99 53.67
N ALA A 9 36.83 14.89 53.47
CA ALA A 9 35.43 14.52 53.21
C ALA A 9 35.30 14.13 51.73
N ALA A 10 35.06 12.87 51.47
CA ALA A 10 34.68 12.41 50.11
C ALA A 10 33.21 12.71 49.85
N ALA A 11 32.96 13.69 48.97
CA ALA A 11 31.60 13.94 48.46
C ALA A 11 31.27 12.89 47.41
N THR A 12 30.36 11.97 47.71
CA THR A 12 29.77 11.06 46.77
C THR A 12 28.75 11.82 45.88
N LEU A 13 29.15 12.15 44.67
CA LEU A 13 28.23 12.59 43.63
C LEU A 13 27.39 11.40 43.16
N LEU A 14 26.14 11.33 43.58
CA LEU A 14 25.11 10.46 42.98
C LEU A 14 24.84 10.94 41.57
N PRO A 15 24.80 10.07 40.57
CA PRO A 15 24.42 10.47 39.22
C PRO A 15 22.91 10.74 39.21
N ILE A 16 22.50 11.99 39.06
CA ILE A 16 21.13 12.35 38.65
C ILE A 16 21.07 12.04 37.17
N ALA A 17 20.69 10.80 36.83
CA ALA A 17 20.54 10.35 35.46
C ALA A 17 19.05 10.26 35.10
N SER A 18 18.66 11.14 34.20
CA SER A 18 17.80 10.90 33.04
C SER A 18 16.37 10.40 33.25
N THR A 19 15.55 11.09 34.02
CA THR A 19 14.08 11.00 33.86
C THR A 19 13.49 12.07 32.90
N ALA A 20 14.26 13.10 32.56
CA ALA A 20 13.83 14.17 31.67
C ALA A 20 13.85 13.82 30.17
N ARG A 21 14.58 12.80 29.74
CA ARG A 21 14.78 12.48 28.33
C ARG A 21 13.62 11.70 27.68
N ALA A 22 12.78 11.03 28.45
CA ALA A 22 11.65 10.25 27.94
C ALA A 22 10.45 11.11 27.51
N ALA A 23 10.32 12.33 28.00
CA ALA A 23 9.24 13.26 27.64
C ALA A 23 9.49 13.98 26.32
N ASP A 24 10.72 14.03 25.85
CA ASP A 24 11.16 14.79 24.65
C ASP A 24 11.37 13.90 23.40
N ASP A 25 11.23 12.58 23.53
CA ASP A 25 11.38 11.65 22.38
C ASP A 25 10.15 11.77 21.45
N PRO A 26 10.31 12.24 20.20
CA PRO A 26 9.21 12.37 19.24
C PRO A 26 8.53 11.02 18.97
N THR A 27 9.27 9.90 18.99
CA THR A 27 8.71 8.59 18.75
C THR A 27 7.75 8.17 19.86
N ALA A 28 8.08 8.49 21.13
CA ALA A 28 7.21 8.22 22.27
C ALA A 28 5.93 9.09 22.25
N ARG A 29 5.98 10.31 21.68
CA ARG A 29 4.79 11.15 21.46
C ARG A 29 3.93 10.58 20.35
N ILE A 30 4.52 10.18 19.23
CA ILE A 30 3.83 9.51 18.11
C ILE A 30 3.09 8.27 18.62
N GLU A 31 3.79 7.37 19.32
CA GLU A 31 3.27 6.08 19.79
C GLU A 31 2.13 6.20 20.83
N ARG A 32 1.98 7.35 21.47
CA ARG A 32 0.90 7.61 22.46
C ARG A 32 -0.26 8.43 21.90
N ASN A 33 -0.17 8.93 20.67
CA ASN A 33 -1.11 9.91 20.14
C ASN A 33 -1.76 9.49 18.81
N LEU A 34 -2.06 8.20 18.64
CA LEU A 34 -2.83 7.76 17.48
C LEU A 34 -4.30 8.16 17.63
N VAL A 35 -4.87 8.66 16.56
CA VAL A 35 -6.29 9.01 16.47
C VAL A 35 -6.84 8.54 15.12
N PRO A 36 -8.13 8.15 15.03
CA PRO A 36 -8.74 7.80 13.77
C PRO A 36 -8.80 9.02 12.85
N ARG A 37 -8.73 8.76 11.54
CA ARG A 37 -8.81 9.80 10.51
C ARG A 37 -10.14 10.55 10.54
N ILE A 38 -11.22 9.83 10.78
CA ILE A 38 -12.57 10.38 10.79
C ILE A 38 -13.15 10.18 12.17
N VAL A 39 -13.78 11.23 12.68
CA VAL A 39 -14.56 11.22 13.92
C VAL A 39 -15.95 11.76 13.65
N LEU A 40 -16.92 11.27 14.42
CA LEU A 40 -18.28 11.75 14.33
C LEU A 40 -18.46 13.01 15.18
N GLN A 41 -19.23 13.97 14.66
CA GLN A 41 -19.58 15.18 15.38
C GLN A 41 -20.22 14.84 16.74
N GLY A 42 -19.74 15.50 17.79
CA GLY A 42 -20.17 15.24 19.16
C GLY A 42 -19.65 13.94 19.79
N ARG A 43 -18.82 13.18 19.09
CA ARG A 43 -18.16 11.95 19.59
C ARG A 43 -16.65 12.03 19.38
N PRO A 44 -15.93 12.96 20.05
CA PRO A 44 -14.49 13.06 19.93
C PRO A 44 -13.85 11.77 20.47
N GLU A 45 -12.90 11.23 19.73
CA GLU A 45 -12.08 10.13 20.20
C GLU A 45 -10.80 10.67 20.85
N LEU A 46 -10.49 10.14 22.04
CA LEU A 46 -9.23 10.44 22.72
C LEU A 46 -8.08 9.74 22.00
N PRO A 47 -6.88 10.34 22.03
CA PRO A 47 -5.66 9.68 21.54
C PRO A 47 -5.46 8.34 22.24
N ARG A 48 -5.01 7.34 21.48
CA ARG A 48 -4.70 5.99 21.94
C ARG A 48 -3.25 5.67 21.69
N SER A 49 -2.72 4.72 22.45
CA SER A 49 -1.38 4.20 22.20
C SER A 49 -1.35 3.32 20.95
N LEU A 50 -0.17 3.20 20.34
CA LEU A 50 0.08 2.29 19.23
C LEU A 50 -0.34 0.85 19.59
N ALA A 51 -0.04 0.40 20.81
CA ALA A 51 -0.42 -0.95 21.26
C ALA A 51 -1.94 -1.14 21.34
N GLU A 52 -2.70 -0.15 21.84
CA GLU A 52 -4.17 -0.20 21.85
C GLU A 52 -4.75 -0.23 20.43
N ARG A 53 -4.15 0.53 19.50
CA ARG A 53 -4.61 0.54 18.10
C ARG A 53 -4.23 -0.75 17.37
N MET A 54 -3.06 -1.32 17.62
CA MET A 54 -2.70 -2.66 17.13
C MET A 54 -3.71 -3.72 17.59
N ALA A 55 -4.09 -3.69 18.87
CA ALA A 55 -5.11 -4.59 19.39
C ALA A 55 -6.50 -4.37 18.77
N HIS A 56 -6.92 -3.10 18.61
CA HIS A 56 -8.19 -2.74 17.98
C HIS A 56 -8.29 -3.26 16.54
N TYR A 57 -7.24 -3.08 15.75
CA TYR A 57 -7.18 -3.53 14.35
C TYR A 57 -6.73 -4.99 14.19
N ARG A 58 -6.42 -5.67 15.30
CA ARG A 58 -5.91 -7.05 15.31
C ARG A 58 -4.67 -7.21 14.42
N VAL A 59 -3.79 -6.22 14.43
CA VAL A 59 -2.50 -6.23 13.72
C VAL A 59 -1.42 -6.71 14.68
N PRO A 60 -0.85 -7.93 14.48
CA PRO A 60 0.10 -8.50 15.44
C PRO A 60 1.46 -7.82 15.43
N GLY A 61 1.89 -7.28 14.30
CA GLY A 61 3.21 -6.70 14.14
C GLY A 61 3.24 -5.50 13.20
N VAL A 62 4.07 -4.51 13.53
CA VAL A 62 4.32 -3.33 12.71
C VAL A 62 5.79 -2.93 12.80
N SER A 63 6.34 -2.49 11.69
CA SER A 63 7.67 -1.89 11.57
C SER A 63 7.57 -0.56 10.87
N LEU A 64 8.34 0.42 11.36
CA LEU A 64 8.35 1.81 10.92
C LEU A 64 9.77 2.27 10.64
N ALA A 65 9.95 3.13 9.64
CA ALA A 65 11.18 3.89 9.40
C ALA A 65 10.83 5.32 9.01
N PHE A 66 11.33 6.27 9.77
CA PHE A 66 11.28 7.69 9.44
C PHE A 66 12.67 8.15 8.99
N PHE A 67 12.71 8.95 7.94
CA PHE A 67 13.96 9.30 7.28
C PHE A 67 13.93 10.72 6.72
N ASP A 68 15.12 11.31 6.54
CA ASP A 68 15.28 12.53 5.78
C ASP A 68 15.74 12.22 4.34
N ASP A 69 16.17 13.22 3.61
CA ASP A 69 16.65 13.08 2.23
C ASP A 69 18.03 12.41 2.12
N LYS A 70 18.65 12.01 3.24
CA LYS A 70 20.01 11.45 3.28
C LYS A 70 20.11 10.14 4.04
N GLN A 71 19.33 9.97 5.12
CA GLN A 71 19.50 8.86 6.04
C GLN A 71 18.22 8.51 6.81
N LEU A 72 18.26 7.32 7.42
CA LEU A 72 17.28 6.93 8.43
C LEU A 72 17.50 7.76 9.69
N LEU A 73 16.44 8.37 10.22
CA LEU A 73 16.47 9.14 11.46
C LEU A 73 16.09 8.28 12.66
N TRP A 74 15.06 7.45 12.51
CA TRP A 74 14.68 6.46 13.51
C TRP A 74 13.90 5.30 12.88
N THR A 75 13.92 4.17 13.57
CA THR A 75 13.07 3.02 13.26
C THR A 75 12.36 2.55 14.53
N ARG A 76 11.17 1.96 14.41
CA ARG A 76 10.40 1.39 15.52
C ARG A 76 9.76 0.08 15.07
N GLN A 77 9.82 -0.92 15.95
CA GLN A 77 9.25 -2.23 15.73
C GLN A 77 8.40 -2.62 16.94
N HIS A 78 7.17 -3.08 16.69
CA HIS A 78 6.25 -3.49 17.74
C HIS A 78 5.57 -4.81 17.37
N GLY A 79 5.23 -5.56 18.41
CA GLY A 79 4.47 -6.79 18.28
C GLY A 79 5.29 -8.01 17.91
N VAL A 80 4.66 -8.95 17.20
CA VAL A 80 5.16 -10.30 16.95
C VAL A 80 5.05 -10.68 15.47
N LEU A 81 5.87 -11.65 15.05
CA LEU A 81 5.84 -12.16 13.68
C LEU A 81 4.53 -12.90 13.37
N GLU A 82 3.91 -13.48 14.39
CA GLU A 82 2.66 -14.24 14.26
C GLU A 82 1.86 -14.13 15.56
N ALA A 83 0.55 -13.98 15.45
CA ALA A 83 -0.34 -13.93 16.61
C ALA A 83 -0.21 -15.20 17.45
N GLY A 84 -0.06 -15.05 18.77
CA GLY A 84 0.17 -16.15 19.70
C GLY A 84 1.61 -16.67 19.78
N ALA A 85 2.52 -16.18 18.92
CA ALA A 85 3.94 -16.52 18.97
C ALA A 85 4.74 -15.53 19.84
N ASN A 86 5.93 -15.95 20.30
CA ASN A 86 6.80 -15.11 21.13
C ASN A 86 7.83 -14.31 20.35
N ARG A 87 8.06 -14.67 19.08
CA ARG A 87 9.08 -14.02 18.26
C ARG A 87 8.66 -12.61 17.88
N LYS A 88 9.46 -11.63 18.29
CA LYS A 88 9.18 -10.22 18.08
C LYS A 88 9.54 -9.78 16.66
N VAL A 89 8.85 -8.76 16.18
CA VAL A 89 9.27 -7.97 15.03
C VAL A 89 10.56 -7.24 15.38
N ASP A 90 11.51 -7.27 14.48
CA ASP A 90 12.78 -6.53 14.56
C ASP A 90 13.02 -5.68 13.29
N ALA A 91 14.12 -4.92 13.25
CA ALA A 91 14.44 -4.04 12.13
C ALA A 91 14.71 -4.79 10.80
N GLU A 92 15.05 -6.09 10.90
CA GLU A 92 15.38 -6.96 9.78
C GLU A 92 14.20 -7.85 9.34
N THR A 93 13.04 -7.73 10.03
CA THR A 93 11.85 -8.51 9.73
C THR A 93 11.31 -8.15 8.35
N LEU A 94 11.12 -9.16 7.51
CA LEU A 94 10.56 -9.02 6.18
C LEU A 94 9.04 -9.00 6.22
N PHE A 95 8.46 -8.10 5.44
CA PHE A 95 7.03 -8.03 5.15
C PHE A 95 6.81 -7.97 3.65
N GLN A 96 5.64 -8.38 3.16
CA GLN A 96 5.27 -8.11 1.78
C GLN A 96 5.02 -6.62 1.59
N ALA A 97 5.75 -6.00 0.66
CA ALA A 97 5.58 -4.60 0.29
C ALA A 97 4.35 -4.38 -0.61
N SER A 98 3.76 -5.49 -1.09
CA SER A 98 2.55 -5.43 -1.92
C SER A 98 2.74 -4.47 -3.10
N SER A 99 1.78 -3.58 -3.35
CA SER A 99 1.86 -2.63 -4.48
C SER A 99 2.97 -1.57 -4.37
N VAL A 100 3.64 -1.40 -3.21
CA VAL A 100 4.87 -0.59 -3.14
C VAL A 100 5.98 -1.20 -4.03
N SER A 101 5.88 -2.50 -4.39
CA SER A 101 6.70 -3.15 -5.42
C SER A 101 6.73 -2.39 -6.74
N LYS A 102 5.64 -1.70 -7.09
CA LYS A 102 5.53 -0.93 -8.34
C LYS A 102 6.54 0.21 -8.43
N ILE A 103 6.89 0.83 -7.29
CA ILE A 103 7.95 1.86 -7.30
C ILE A 103 9.28 1.21 -7.70
N ALA A 104 9.64 0.10 -7.06
CA ALA A 104 10.88 -0.61 -7.37
C ALA A 104 10.88 -1.11 -8.84
N ALA A 105 9.75 -1.63 -9.31
CA ALA A 105 9.60 -2.05 -10.71
C ALA A 105 9.75 -0.86 -11.68
N ALA A 106 9.14 0.29 -11.38
CA ALA A 106 9.27 1.49 -12.19
C ALA A 106 10.72 1.97 -12.28
N LEU A 107 11.45 1.95 -11.16
CA LEU A 107 12.89 2.27 -11.14
C LEU A 107 13.69 1.33 -12.04
N ALA A 108 13.41 0.02 -12.00
CA ALA A 108 14.08 -0.95 -12.86
C ALA A 108 13.78 -0.72 -14.35
N ILE A 109 12.52 -0.48 -14.69
CA ILE A 109 12.10 -0.18 -16.05
C ILE A 109 12.76 1.13 -16.57
N LEU A 110 12.76 2.19 -15.77
CA LEU A 110 13.41 3.45 -16.13
C LEU A 110 14.94 3.31 -16.24
N ARG A 111 15.53 2.41 -15.45
CA ARG A 111 16.95 2.05 -15.66
C ARG A 111 17.17 1.39 -17.02
N LEU A 112 16.31 0.48 -17.46
CA LEU A 112 16.39 -0.14 -18.79
C LEU A 112 16.16 0.90 -19.91
N VAL A 113 15.33 1.91 -19.68
CA VAL A 113 15.18 3.06 -20.60
C VAL A 113 16.49 3.84 -20.68
N ARG A 114 17.14 4.16 -19.57
CA ARG A 114 18.45 4.80 -19.52
C ARG A 114 19.51 4.01 -20.29
N GLU A 115 19.48 2.69 -20.18
CA GLU A 115 20.41 1.78 -20.86
C GLU A 115 20.11 1.63 -22.36
N GLY A 116 19.04 2.27 -22.88
CA GLY A 116 18.61 2.17 -24.27
C GLY A 116 18.02 0.80 -24.66
N ARG A 117 17.69 -0.02 -23.67
CA ARG A 117 17.04 -1.33 -23.88
C ARG A 117 15.54 -1.23 -24.06
N LEU A 118 14.93 -0.19 -23.50
CA LEU A 118 13.53 0.17 -23.65
C LEU A 118 13.40 1.61 -24.09
N ASP A 119 12.31 1.93 -24.76
CA ASP A 119 11.91 3.31 -25.08
C ASP A 119 10.64 3.66 -24.30
N LEU A 120 10.64 4.82 -23.64
CA LEU A 120 9.54 5.25 -22.79
C LEU A 120 8.23 5.46 -23.55
N ASP A 121 8.33 5.88 -24.83
CA ASP A 121 7.22 6.32 -25.66
C ASP A 121 6.95 5.45 -26.91
N ALA A 122 7.80 4.46 -27.17
CA ALA A 122 7.58 3.50 -28.26
C ALA A 122 6.45 2.51 -27.92
N ASP A 123 5.84 1.94 -28.97
CA ASP A 123 4.88 0.84 -28.85
C ASP A 123 5.55 -0.40 -28.26
N VAL A 124 5.02 -0.92 -27.16
CA VAL A 124 5.58 -2.12 -26.52
C VAL A 124 5.22 -3.42 -27.25
N ALA A 125 4.15 -3.44 -28.06
CA ALA A 125 3.63 -4.65 -28.68
C ALA A 125 4.65 -5.40 -29.57
N PRO A 126 5.51 -4.73 -30.37
CA PRO A 126 6.54 -5.42 -31.17
C PRO A 126 7.62 -6.12 -30.33
N HIS A 127 7.81 -5.69 -29.07
CA HIS A 127 8.85 -6.21 -28.19
C HIS A 127 8.36 -7.37 -27.30
N LEU A 128 7.06 -7.70 -27.32
CA LEU A 128 6.45 -8.79 -26.58
C LEU A 128 6.34 -10.04 -27.49
N THR A 129 7.27 -10.96 -27.36
CA THR A 129 7.40 -12.14 -28.24
C THR A 129 6.87 -13.41 -27.61
N ALA A 130 7.15 -13.68 -26.34
CA ALA A 130 6.67 -14.86 -25.60
C ALA A 130 5.17 -14.79 -25.29
N TRP A 131 4.66 -13.58 -25.13
CA TRP A 131 3.24 -13.27 -25.03
C TRP A 131 2.94 -12.05 -25.90
N ARG A 132 1.82 -12.06 -26.59
CA ARG A 132 1.46 -10.95 -27.49
C ARG A 132 0.30 -10.15 -26.88
N LEU A 133 0.51 -8.87 -26.73
CA LEU A 133 -0.59 -7.94 -26.48
C LEU A 133 -1.49 -7.91 -27.73
N GLY A 134 -2.68 -8.49 -27.63
CA GLY A 134 -3.61 -8.61 -28.75
C GLY A 134 -4.01 -7.24 -29.30
N ALA A 135 -4.12 -7.13 -30.61
CA ALA A 135 -4.69 -5.94 -31.24
C ALA A 135 -6.19 -5.83 -30.86
N THR A 136 -6.60 -4.66 -30.42
CA THR A 136 -7.99 -4.33 -30.09
C THR A 136 -8.41 -3.07 -30.83
N PRO A 137 -9.72 -2.78 -30.94
CA PRO A 137 -10.18 -1.51 -31.50
C PRO A 137 -9.57 -0.29 -30.79
N PHE A 138 -9.25 -0.44 -29.49
CA PHE A 138 -8.70 0.63 -28.65
C PHE A 138 -7.22 0.94 -28.98
N THR A 139 -6.45 -0.04 -29.46
CA THR A 139 -5.04 0.13 -29.82
C THR A 139 -4.83 0.55 -31.28
N ALA A 140 -5.90 0.72 -32.07
CA ALA A 140 -5.82 1.07 -33.48
C ALA A 140 -5.20 2.45 -33.69
N THR A 141 -5.56 3.44 -32.90
CA THR A 141 -5.12 4.84 -33.02
C THR A 141 -4.08 5.24 -32.00
N GLN A 142 -4.07 4.60 -30.83
CA GLN A 142 -3.15 4.91 -29.74
C GLN A 142 -2.42 3.64 -29.29
N LYS A 143 -1.13 3.77 -29.04
CA LYS A 143 -0.25 2.66 -28.69
C LYS A 143 -0.10 2.51 -27.17
N VAL A 144 0.11 1.26 -26.73
CA VAL A 144 0.55 0.97 -25.37
C VAL A 144 2.05 1.27 -25.30
N THR A 145 2.44 2.16 -24.41
CA THR A 145 3.85 2.55 -24.21
C THR A 145 4.28 2.28 -22.78
N VAL A 146 5.59 2.23 -22.53
CA VAL A 146 6.15 2.09 -21.18
C VAL A 146 5.63 3.22 -20.28
N ARG A 147 5.61 4.46 -20.76
CA ARG A 147 5.06 5.62 -20.04
C ARG A 147 3.62 5.36 -19.57
N ARG A 148 2.78 4.93 -20.49
CA ARG A 148 1.34 4.68 -20.20
C ARG A 148 1.13 3.51 -19.26
N LEU A 149 1.95 2.46 -19.34
CA LEU A 149 1.91 1.34 -18.40
C LEU A 149 2.31 1.78 -16.98
N LEU A 150 3.42 2.51 -16.85
CA LEU A 150 3.91 3.02 -15.56
C LEU A 150 2.93 4.00 -14.91
N SER A 151 2.24 4.81 -15.70
CA SER A 151 1.28 5.82 -15.21
C SER A 151 -0.16 5.34 -15.12
N HIS A 152 -0.43 4.05 -15.32
CA HIS A 152 -1.79 3.50 -15.30
C HIS A 152 -2.75 4.14 -16.32
N SER A 153 -2.24 4.61 -17.44
CA SER A 153 -3.04 5.22 -18.51
C SER A 153 -3.04 4.40 -19.80
N ALA A 154 -2.52 3.16 -19.78
CA ALA A 154 -2.44 2.31 -20.97
C ALA A 154 -3.76 1.64 -21.37
N GLY A 155 -4.84 1.80 -20.60
CA GLY A 155 -6.12 1.15 -20.84
C GLY A 155 -6.10 -0.37 -20.62
N VAL A 156 -5.14 -0.87 -19.83
CA VAL A 156 -4.93 -2.30 -19.57
C VAL A 156 -5.83 -2.76 -18.42
N THR A 157 -6.40 -3.94 -18.58
CA THR A 157 -7.27 -4.61 -17.58
C THR A 157 -6.48 -5.18 -16.39
N VAL A 158 -7.18 -5.87 -15.49
CA VAL A 158 -6.68 -6.52 -14.26
C VAL A 158 -6.11 -5.51 -13.26
N HIS A 159 -6.99 -5.08 -12.34
CA HIS A 159 -6.65 -4.12 -11.28
C HIS A 159 -5.57 -4.64 -10.33
N GLY A 160 -5.69 -5.89 -9.88
CA GLY A 160 -4.81 -6.52 -8.90
C GLY A 160 -4.90 -8.04 -8.94
N PHE A 161 -4.18 -8.70 -8.06
CA PHE A 161 -4.07 -10.15 -7.98
C PHE A 161 -4.39 -10.63 -6.56
N ALA A 162 -4.99 -11.81 -6.48
CA ALA A 162 -5.34 -12.42 -5.19
C ALA A 162 -4.16 -13.13 -4.52
N GLY A 163 -3.11 -13.45 -5.31
CA GLY A 163 -2.04 -14.35 -4.88
C GLY A 163 -2.46 -15.82 -4.86
N TYR A 164 -1.54 -16.70 -4.51
CA TYR A 164 -1.71 -18.14 -4.50
C TYR A 164 -1.39 -18.68 -3.11
N ALA A 165 -2.12 -19.71 -2.65
CA ALA A 165 -1.73 -20.37 -1.43
C ALA A 165 -0.35 -21.08 -1.63
N PRO A 166 0.46 -21.23 -0.58
CA PRO A 166 1.82 -21.81 -0.73
C PRO A 166 1.86 -23.22 -1.34
N ALA A 167 0.75 -23.96 -1.27
CA ALA A 167 0.63 -25.31 -1.84
C ALA A 167 0.05 -25.32 -3.26
N ASP A 168 -0.43 -24.19 -3.77
CA ASP A 168 -1.03 -24.11 -5.09
C ASP A 168 0.04 -24.14 -6.20
N PRO A 169 -0.28 -24.68 -7.38
CA PRO A 169 0.59 -24.55 -8.54
C PRO A 169 0.69 -23.07 -8.93
N LEU A 170 1.92 -22.60 -9.16
CA LEU A 170 2.17 -21.22 -9.53
C LEU A 170 2.19 -21.05 -11.05
N PRO A 171 1.51 -20.02 -11.60
CA PRO A 171 1.56 -19.71 -13.02
C PRO A 171 2.89 -19.05 -13.42
N THR A 172 3.25 -19.24 -14.67
CA THR A 172 4.30 -18.46 -15.34
C THR A 172 3.78 -17.04 -15.67
N PRO A 173 4.66 -16.06 -15.94
CA PRO A 173 4.25 -14.73 -16.39
C PRO A 173 3.33 -14.77 -17.61
N VAL A 174 3.60 -15.65 -18.58
CA VAL A 174 2.76 -15.82 -19.78
C VAL A 174 1.36 -16.36 -19.43
N GLN A 175 1.25 -17.30 -18.48
CA GLN A 175 -0.05 -17.78 -18.01
C GLN A 175 -0.84 -16.69 -17.27
N ILE A 176 -0.20 -15.89 -16.43
CA ILE A 176 -0.84 -14.73 -15.78
C ILE A 176 -1.36 -13.74 -16.83
N LEU A 177 -0.53 -13.36 -17.80
CA LEU A 177 -0.91 -12.43 -18.86
C LEU A 177 -2.04 -12.98 -19.74
N SER A 178 -2.04 -14.28 -20.00
CA SER A 178 -3.07 -14.96 -20.80
C SER A 178 -4.35 -15.32 -20.02
N GLY A 179 -4.34 -15.21 -18.68
CA GLY A 179 -5.41 -15.75 -17.83
C GLY A 179 -5.58 -17.26 -17.95
N ALA A 180 -4.50 -17.97 -18.33
CA ALA A 180 -4.53 -19.42 -18.52
C ALA A 180 -4.22 -20.16 -17.21
N PRO A 181 -4.89 -21.30 -16.93
CA PRO A 181 -4.61 -22.07 -15.72
C PRO A 181 -3.12 -22.40 -15.56
N PRO A 182 -2.56 -22.33 -14.32
CA PRO A 182 -3.24 -22.14 -13.04
C PRO A 182 -3.46 -20.65 -12.63
N ALA A 183 -3.30 -19.69 -13.54
CA ALA A 183 -3.59 -18.29 -13.22
C ALA A 183 -5.04 -18.10 -12.74
N ASN A 184 -5.20 -17.33 -11.66
CA ASN A 184 -6.50 -17.05 -11.03
C ASN A 184 -7.08 -15.68 -11.40
N ASN A 185 -6.51 -15.01 -12.39
CA ASN A 185 -6.97 -13.75 -12.96
C ASN A 185 -7.51 -13.92 -14.39
N PRO A 186 -8.39 -13.03 -14.87
CA PRO A 186 -8.77 -12.99 -16.27
C PRO A 186 -7.59 -12.58 -17.17
N PRO A 187 -7.68 -12.80 -18.50
CA PRO A 187 -6.66 -12.33 -19.43
C PRO A 187 -6.39 -10.83 -19.30
N VAL A 188 -5.11 -10.46 -19.41
CA VAL A 188 -4.68 -9.07 -19.48
C VAL A 188 -4.90 -8.57 -20.91
N THR A 189 -5.78 -7.59 -21.09
CA THR A 189 -6.17 -7.03 -22.39
C THR A 189 -6.22 -5.50 -22.32
N VAL A 190 -6.37 -4.86 -23.48
CA VAL A 190 -6.65 -3.42 -23.60
C VAL A 190 -8.11 -3.24 -23.97
N ASP A 191 -8.89 -2.64 -23.07
CA ASP A 191 -10.33 -2.40 -23.23
C ASP A 191 -10.73 -0.92 -23.19
N THR A 192 -9.74 -0.03 -23.12
CA THR A 192 -9.90 1.43 -23.14
C THR A 192 -8.79 2.03 -23.99
N VAL A 193 -9.07 3.13 -24.71
CA VAL A 193 -8.07 3.80 -25.55
C VAL A 193 -6.87 4.24 -24.71
N PRO A 194 -5.64 3.77 -25.04
CA PRO A 194 -4.45 4.17 -24.30
C PRO A 194 -4.26 5.69 -24.24
N GLY A 195 -4.06 6.23 -23.04
CA GLY A 195 -3.92 7.66 -22.81
C GLY A 195 -5.23 8.43 -22.59
N SER A 196 -6.41 7.80 -22.73
CA SER A 196 -7.70 8.50 -22.60
C SER A 196 -8.16 8.66 -21.13
N ALA A 197 -7.74 7.77 -20.25
CA ALA A 197 -8.13 7.80 -18.84
C ALA A 197 -7.05 7.16 -17.95
N TRP A 198 -7.01 7.58 -16.70
CA TRP A 198 -6.27 6.90 -15.66
C TRP A 198 -7.11 5.73 -15.12
N ARG A 199 -6.50 4.55 -15.04
CA ARG A 199 -7.10 3.36 -14.42
C ARG A 199 -6.01 2.46 -13.88
N TYR A 200 -5.95 2.33 -12.56
CA TYR A 200 -4.97 1.48 -11.90
C TYR A 200 -4.97 0.05 -12.46
N SER A 201 -3.79 -0.47 -12.82
CA SER A 201 -3.67 -1.80 -13.41
C SER A 201 -2.41 -2.52 -12.93
N GLY A 202 -2.62 -3.63 -12.19
CA GLY A 202 -1.60 -4.63 -11.90
C GLY A 202 -1.20 -5.39 -13.18
N GLY A 203 -2.16 -5.65 -14.07
CA GLY A 203 -1.91 -6.27 -15.38
C GLY A 203 -0.93 -5.48 -16.23
N GLY A 204 -0.99 -4.14 -16.18
CA GLY A 204 0.00 -3.29 -16.85
C GLY A 204 1.42 -3.49 -16.33
N TYR A 205 1.60 -3.73 -15.03
CA TYR A 205 2.90 -4.05 -14.44
C TYR A 205 3.37 -5.48 -14.74
N MET A 206 2.45 -6.42 -14.99
CA MET A 206 2.82 -7.73 -15.55
C MET A 206 3.32 -7.62 -17.00
N VAL A 207 2.73 -6.72 -17.80
CA VAL A 207 3.27 -6.41 -19.16
C VAL A 207 4.67 -5.81 -19.03
N LEU A 208 4.93 -4.90 -18.10
CA LEU A 208 6.26 -4.34 -17.85
C LEU A 208 7.26 -5.41 -17.37
N GLN A 209 6.83 -6.35 -16.51
CA GLN A 209 7.66 -7.48 -16.11
C GLN A 209 8.10 -8.31 -17.32
N GLN A 210 7.14 -8.74 -18.13
CA GLN A 210 7.42 -9.52 -19.34
C GLN A 210 8.33 -8.77 -20.31
N LEU A 211 8.06 -7.47 -20.50
CA LEU A 211 8.88 -6.62 -21.37
C LEU A 211 10.34 -6.51 -20.88
N ALA A 212 10.54 -6.39 -19.57
CA ALA A 212 11.87 -6.36 -18.98
C ALA A 212 12.62 -7.68 -19.17
N GLU A 213 11.95 -8.82 -18.95
CA GLU A 213 12.53 -10.15 -19.15
C GLU A 213 12.93 -10.37 -20.61
N GLU A 214 12.13 -9.95 -21.57
CA GLU A 214 12.46 -10.04 -23.01
C GLU A 214 13.58 -9.07 -23.43
N ALA A 215 13.59 -7.86 -22.88
CA ALA A 215 14.64 -6.88 -23.20
C ALA A 215 16.01 -7.26 -22.60
N THR A 216 16.04 -7.97 -21.47
CA THR A 216 17.29 -8.31 -20.78
C THR A 216 17.75 -9.75 -21.03
N GLY A 217 16.83 -10.66 -21.31
CA GLY A 217 17.07 -12.09 -21.39
C GLY A 217 17.27 -12.76 -20.01
N GLU A 218 16.97 -12.07 -18.92
CA GLU A 218 17.11 -12.56 -17.55
C GLU A 218 15.79 -12.43 -16.78
N PRO A 219 15.57 -13.27 -15.73
CA PRO A 219 14.39 -13.15 -14.87
C PRO A 219 14.25 -11.74 -14.27
N PHE A 220 13.02 -11.24 -14.15
CA PHE A 220 12.77 -9.90 -13.60
C PHE A 220 13.38 -9.68 -12.21
N ALA A 221 13.41 -10.73 -11.35
CA ALA A 221 14.03 -10.66 -10.05
C ALA A 221 15.53 -10.34 -10.12
N ALA A 222 16.26 -10.90 -11.09
CA ALA A 222 17.68 -10.61 -11.31
C ALA A 222 17.87 -9.18 -11.84
N THR A 223 17.03 -8.75 -12.79
CA THR A 223 17.00 -7.38 -13.28
C THR A 223 16.79 -6.39 -12.13
N LEU A 224 15.77 -6.59 -11.30
CA LEU A 224 15.48 -5.70 -10.15
C LEU A 224 16.63 -5.68 -9.14
N GLN A 225 17.21 -6.84 -8.82
CA GLN A 225 18.34 -6.95 -7.90
C GLN A 225 19.51 -6.09 -8.38
N ARG A 226 19.87 -6.23 -9.66
CA ARG A 226 21.02 -5.53 -10.27
C ARG A 226 20.77 -4.03 -10.45
N THR A 227 19.58 -3.66 -10.86
CA THR A 227 19.29 -2.28 -11.29
C THR A 227 18.78 -1.39 -10.17
N VAL A 228 18.20 -1.95 -9.11
CA VAL A 228 17.56 -1.18 -8.03
C VAL A 228 18.04 -1.61 -6.64
N LEU A 229 17.84 -2.90 -6.27
CA LEU A 229 18.03 -3.29 -4.88
C LEU A 229 19.48 -3.13 -4.42
N ALA A 230 20.43 -3.59 -5.21
CA ALA A 230 21.86 -3.45 -4.89
C ALA A 230 22.33 -2.00 -4.92
N PRO A 231 22.06 -1.20 -5.99
CA PRO A 231 22.46 0.20 -6.02
C PRO A 231 21.84 1.07 -4.92
N ALA A 232 20.58 0.83 -4.55
CA ALA A 232 19.90 1.56 -3.48
C ALA A 232 20.25 1.04 -2.07
N GLY A 233 21.09 0.01 -1.94
CA GLY A 233 21.46 -0.57 -0.65
C GLY A 233 20.31 -1.28 0.08
N MET A 234 19.34 -1.82 -0.66
CA MET A 234 18.17 -2.55 -0.14
C MET A 234 18.52 -4.02 0.16
N ALA A 235 19.48 -4.23 1.06
CA ALA A 235 20.13 -5.53 1.28
C ALA A 235 19.18 -6.64 1.76
N ARG A 236 18.07 -6.29 2.40
CA ARG A 236 17.07 -7.27 2.89
C ARG A 236 15.97 -7.54 1.87
N SER A 237 15.78 -6.65 0.91
CA SER A 237 14.68 -6.73 -0.07
C SER A 237 14.94 -7.76 -1.15
N ARG A 238 13.87 -8.45 -1.60
CA ARG A 238 13.95 -9.52 -2.60
C ARG A 238 12.60 -9.84 -3.25
N LEU A 239 12.67 -10.50 -4.40
CA LEU A 239 11.50 -10.97 -5.14
C LEU A 239 11.34 -12.50 -5.12
N ASP A 240 11.94 -13.17 -4.14
CA ASP A 240 11.75 -14.62 -4.00
C ASP A 240 10.27 -14.93 -3.68
N GLN A 241 9.62 -15.73 -4.54
CA GLN A 241 8.23 -16.15 -4.38
C GLN A 241 8.10 -17.64 -4.72
N PRO A 242 7.89 -18.52 -3.72
CA PRO A 242 7.79 -18.25 -2.28
C PRO A 242 9.11 -17.79 -1.64
N LEU A 243 9.02 -17.14 -0.47
CA LEU A 243 10.20 -16.73 0.30
C LEU A 243 10.97 -17.99 0.77
N PRO A 244 12.32 -18.04 0.61
CA PRO A 244 13.12 -19.18 1.06
C PRO A 244 12.98 -19.49 2.56
N PRO A 245 12.99 -20.77 2.98
CA PRO A 245 12.81 -21.16 4.38
C PRO A 245 13.76 -20.47 5.37
N ALA A 246 15.01 -20.26 4.99
CA ALA A 246 15.99 -19.58 5.83
C ALA A 246 15.59 -18.12 6.18
N LEU A 247 14.88 -17.45 5.28
CA LEU A 247 14.41 -16.07 5.48
C LEU A 247 13.05 -16.04 6.14
N TRP A 248 12.26 -17.09 5.93
CA TRP A 248 10.94 -17.23 6.53
C TRP A 248 10.96 -17.20 8.05
N ALA A 249 12.09 -17.58 8.67
CA ALA A 249 12.30 -17.52 10.10
C ALA A 249 12.21 -16.07 10.67
N ASN A 250 12.50 -15.04 9.88
CA ASN A 250 12.35 -13.62 10.25
C ASN A 250 11.46 -12.86 9.26
N ALA A 251 10.35 -13.47 8.86
CA ALA A 251 9.29 -12.82 8.10
C ALA A 251 8.01 -12.75 8.95
N GLY A 252 7.36 -11.59 8.96
CA GLY A 252 6.04 -11.44 9.56
C GLY A 252 5.04 -12.31 8.81
N LYS A 253 4.26 -13.14 9.53
CA LYS A 253 3.18 -13.94 8.95
C LYS A 253 1.97 -13.04 8.74
N GLY A 254 1.31 -13.16 7.59
CA GLY A 254 0.12 -12.39 7.27
C GLY A 254 -1.09 -12.83 8.10
N HIS A 255 -1.92 -11.86 8.50
CA HIS A 255 -3.14 -12.10 9.27
C HIS A 255 -4.34 -11.47 8.59
N ALA A 256 -5.45 -12.20 8.59
CA ALA A 256 -6.74 -11.71 8.12
C ALA A 256 -7.28 -10.59 9.04
N THR A 257 -8.37 -9.93 8.64
CA THR A 257 -9.01 -8.84 9.40
C THR A 257 -9.51 -9.28 10.79
N ASP A 258 -9.81 -10.56 10.95
CA ASP A 258 -10.17 -11.16 12.24
C ASP A 258 -8.96 -11.49 13.15
N GLY A 259 -7.74 -11.22 12.67
CA GLY A 259 -6.48 -11.44 13.38
C GLY A 259 -5.95 -12.87 13.32
N ARG A 260 -6.60 -13.78 12.58
CA ARG A 260 -6.11 -15.15 12.38
C ARG A 260 -4.97 -15.18 11.36
N PRO A 261 -3.91 -15.97 11.59
CA PRO A 261 -2.86 -16.18 10.59
C PRO A 261 -3.44 -16.73 9.29
N LEU A 262 -2.90 -16.26 8.18
CA LEU A 262 -3.23 -16.86 6.87
C LEU A 262 -2.70 -18.31 6.79
N PRO A 263 -3.40 -19.21 6.09
CA PRO A 263 -2.90 -20.54 5.80
C PRO A 263 -1.50 -20.49 5.17
N GLY A 264 -0.53 -21.21 5.76
CA GLY A 264 0.86 -21.16 5.31
C GLY A 264 1.59 -19.83 5.60
N GLY A 265 0.94 -18.87 6.25
CA GLY A 265 1.52 -17.62 6.74
C GLY A 265 1.63 -16.49 5.72
N ALA A 266 1.51 -16.73 4.42
CA ALA A 266 1.45 -15.69 3.39
C ALA A 266 0.94 -16.27 2.07
N MET A 267 0.32 -15.43 1.25
CA MET A 267 0.09 -15.74 -0.16
C MET A 267 1.38 -15.55 -0.96
N VAL A 268 1.54 -16.34 -2.01
CA VAL A 268 2.65 -16.26 -2.97
C VAL A 268 2.22 -15.41 -4.16
N PHE A 269 3.10 -14.52 -4.62
CA PHE A 269 2.83 -13.61 -5.74
C PHE A 269 3.87 -13.78 -6.85
N PRO A 270 3.67 -14.69 -7.81
CA PRO A 270 4.50 -14.73 -9.01
C PRO A 270 4.38 -13.47 -9.87
N GLU A 271 3.41 -12.61 -9.58
CA GLU A 271 3.25 -11.24 -10.08
C GLU A 271 4.27 -10.31 -9.40
N LEU A 272 5.54 -10.47 -9.79
CA LEU A 272 6.67 -9.85 -9.09
C LEU A 272 6.66 -8.33 -9.17
N ALA A 273 6.53 -7.77 -10.37
CA ALA A 273 6.55 -6.33 -10.58
C ALA A 273 5.39 -5.61 -9.89
N PRO A 274 4.12 -6.08 -9.96
CA PRO A 274 3.03 -5.40 -9.29
C PRO A 274 2.96 -5.61 -7.78
N ALA A 275 3.44 -6.77 -7.22
CA ALA A 275 3.11 -7.12 -5.84
C ALA A 275 4.12 -8.03 -5.09
N GLY A 276 5.19 -8.51 -5.76
CA GLY A 276 6.02 -9.62 -5.25
C GLY A 276 7.16 -9.25 -4.31
N LEU A 277 7.40 -7.97 -4.01
CA LEU A 277 8.54 -7.55 -3.20
C LEU A 277 8.34 -7.89 -1.70
N TRP A 278 9.31 -8.61 -1.14
CA TRP A 278 9.55 -8.68 0.31
C TRP A 278 10.57 -7.62 0.69
N SER A 279 10.29 -6.87 1.77
CA SER A 279 11.13 -5.73 2.16
C SER A 279 11.06 -5.45 3.66
N THR A 280 11.83 -4.46 4.10
CA THR A 280 11.75 -3.81 5.40
C THR A 280 11.45 -2.33 5.21
N PRO A 281 10.87 -1.61 6.20
CA PRO A 281 10.69 -0.17 6.10
C PRO A 281 11.99 0.59 5.87
N SER A 282 13.10 0.11 6.42
CA SER A 282 14.44 0.70 6.21
C SER A 282 14.89 0.62 4.76
N ASP A 283 14.63 -0.48 4.07
CA ASP A 283 14.96 -0.62 2.66
C ASP A 283 14.04 0.21 1.76
N LEU A 284 12.74 0.26 2.07
CA LEU A 284 11.82 1.17 1.37
C LEU A 284 12.24 2.64 1.54
N ALA A 285 12.71 3.03 2.72
CA ALA A 285 13.26 4.36 2.96
C ALA A 285 14.51 4.64 2.12
N ARG A 286 15.46 3.67 2.02
CA ARG A 286 16.64 3.78 1.15
C ARG A 286 16.26 3.99 -0.33
N MET A 287 15.24 3.26 -0.79
CA MET A 287 14.70 3.43 -2.14
C MET A 287 14.20 4.85 -2.38
N ALA A 288 13.42 5.40 -1.45
CA ALA A 288 12.91 6.77 -1.56
C ALA A 288 14.01 7.83 -1.49
N ILE A 289 14.99 7.66 -0.59
CA ILE A 289 16.17 8.53 -0.47
C ILE A 289 16.95 8.53 -1.80
N THR A 290 17.19 7.35 -2.38
CA THR A 290 17.94 7.23 -3.64
C THR A 290 17.16 7.88 -4.79
N LEU A 291 15.86 7.66 -4.91
CA LEU A 291 15.03 8.31 -5.93
C LEU A 291 15.08 9.84 -5.80
N ASN A 292 14.95 10.36 -4.58
CA ASN A 292 15.04 11.81 -4.36
C ASN A 292 16.43 12.37 -4.69
N ALA A 293 17.49 11.64 -4.33
CA ALA A 293 18.87 12.03 -4.67
C ALA A 293 19.08 12.07 -6.20
N GLU A 294 18.55 11.09 -6.94
CA GLU A 294 18.55 11.10 -8.41
C GLU A 294 17.82 12.33 -8.97
N ALA A 295 16.59 12.59 -8.51
CA ALA A 295 15.77 13.70 -8.99
C ALA A 295 16.41 15.08 -8.73
N THR A 296 17.14 15.22 -7.62
CA THR A 296 17.85 16.46 -7.26
C THR A 296 19.28 16.55 -7.84
N GLY A 297 19.77 15.48 -8.47
CA GLY A 297 21.12 15.41 -9.05
C GLY A 297 22.22 15.10 -8.05
N GLY A 298 21.88 14.60 -6.87
CA GLY A 298 22.82 14.14 -5.84
C GLY A 298 23.28 12.69 -6.02
N SER A 299 22.70 11.96 -6.96
CA SER A 299 23.05 10.57 -7.32
C SER A 299 22.88 10.35 -8.82
N ASP A 300 23.54 9.32 -9.34
CA ASP A 300 23.43 8.84 -10.74
C ASP A 300 23.51 7.30 -10.80
N GLN A 301 23.03 6.63 -9.76
CA GLN A 301 23.17 5.17 -9.59
C GLN A 301 22.06 4.36 -10.27
N LEU A 302 20.84 4.93 -10.37
CA LEU A 302 19.68 4.28 -10.93
C LEU A 302 19.42 4.71 -12.38
N MET A 303 18.65 5.76 -12.59
CA MET A 303 18.17 6.17 -13.90
C MET A 303 18.65 7.57 -14.33
N GLY A 304 19.32 8.30 -13.42
CA GLY A 304 19.78 9.66 -13.64
C GLY A 304 18.68 10.72 -13.49
N ARG A 305 19.13 11.97 -13.32
CA ARG A 305 18.29 13.11 -12.97
C ARG A 305 17.09 13.33 -13.91
N ALA A 306 17.30 13.18 -15.22
CA ALA A 306 16.27 13.47 -16.21
C ALA A 306 15.07 12.52 -16.07
N LEU A 307 15.31 11.21 -16.00
CA LEU A 307 14.25 10.20 -15.85
C LEU A 307 13.65 10.21 -14.44
N ALA A 308 14.45 10.45 -13.40
CA ALA A 308 13.93 10.61 -12.05
C ALA A 308 13.00 11.84 -11.93
N GLY A 309 13.37 12.95 -12.55
CA GLY A 309 12.51 14.13 -12.66
C GLY A 309 11.23 13.85 -13.45
N GLU A 310 11.32 13.06 -14.53
CA GLU A 310 10.15 12.64 -15.31
C GLU A 310 9.23 11.70 -14.51
N MET A 311 9.80 10.78 -13.70
CA MET A 311 9.06 9.90 -12.83
C MET A 311 8.18 10.65 -11.83
N LEU A 312 8.67 11.78 -11.32
CA LEU A 312 8.00 12.62 -10.32
C LEU A 312 7.12 13.73 -10.93
N LYS A 313 6.87 13.72 -12.23
CA LYS A 313 5.89 14.59 -12.88
C LYS A 313 4.56 13.87 -13.11
N SER A 314 3.46 14.60 -13.02
CA SER A 314 2.14 14.08 -13.41
C SER A 314 2.16 13.65 -14.88
N GLN A 315 1.75 12.42 -15.12
CA GLN A 315 1.63 11.79 -16.44
C GLN A 315 0.16 11.58 -16.80
N ALA A 316 -0.67 11.19 -15.81
CA ALA A 316 -2.09 10.98 -15.99
C ALA A 316 -2.80 11.26 -14.65
N GLY A 317 -3.62 12.31 -14.61
CA GLY A 317 -4.19 12.77 -13.35
C GLY A 317 -3.09 13.10 -12.33
N ASP A 318 -3.22 12.56 -11.15
CA ASP A 318 -2.29 12.78 -10.04
C ASP A 318 -1.16 11.72 -9.95
N TRP A 319 -0.91 11.00 -11.04
CA TRP A 319 0.01 9.87 -11.08
C TRP A 319 1.25 10.14 -11.92
N GLY A 320 2.42 9.87 -11.35
CA GLY A 320 3.72 9.88 -12.03
C GLY A 320 4.04 8.53 -12.68
N LEU A 321 5.31 8.24 -12.94
CA LEU A 321 5.73 6.93 -13.45
C LEU A 321 5.92 5.95 -12.28
N GLY A 322 4.82 5.35 -11.81
CA GLY A 322 4.82 4.36 -10.74
C GLY A 322 4.68 4.92 -9.33
N VAL A 323 4.30 6.17 -9.18
CA VAL A 323 4.10 6.86 -7.89
C VAL A 323 2.84 7.71 -7.91
N ASP A 324 2.15 7.75 -6.77
CA ASP A 324 1.10 8.72 -6.47
C ASP A 324 1.76 10.03 -6.02
N LEU A 325 1.34 11.16 -6.61
CA LEU A 325 1.89 12.49 -6.36
C LEU A 325 1.03 13.36 -5.44
N THR A 326 -0.08 12.84 -4.91
CA THR A 326 -1.12 13.62 -4.21
C THR A 326 -1.24 13.33 -2.72
N ALA A 327 -0.31 12.60 -2.14
CA ALA A 327 -0.37 12.24 -0.72
C ALA A 327 -0.49 13.46 0.22
N ILE A 328 0.08 14.60 -0.18
CA ILE A 328 0.03 15.86 0.58
C ILE A 328 -0.65 16.95 -0.25
N PRO A 329 -1.82 17.44 0.15
CA PRO A 329 -2.46 18.56 -0.54
C PRO A 329 -1.58 19.81 -0.57
N GLY A 330 -1.32 20.34 -1.77
CA GLY A 330 -0.56 21.57 -1.96
C GLY A 330 0.95 21.48 -1.79
N GLU A 331 1.51 20.31 -1.47
CA GLU A 331 2.95 20.08 -1.42
C GLU A 331 3.35 18.92 -2.35
N ALA A 332 4.49 19.07 -3.01
CA ALA A 332 5.05 17.98 -3.80
C ALA A 332 5.38 16.78 -2.89
N SER A 333 4.88 15.62 -3.24
CA SER A 333 5.14 14.37 -2.55
C SER A 333 5.10 13.21 -3.53
N PHE A 334 5.72 12.10 -3.17
CA PHE A 334 5.47 10.83 -3.85
C PHE A 334 5.20 9.73 -2.85
N SER A 335 4.29 8.86 -3.17
CA SER A 335 3.85 7.80 -2.28
C SER A 335 3.37 6.56 -3.01
N HIS A 336 3.20 5.48 -2.29
CA HIS A 336 2.42 4.33 -2.72
C HIS A 336 1.88 3.55 -1.53
N VAL A 337 0.63 3.13 -1.62
CA VAL A 337 0.00 2.16 -0.69
C VAL A 337 0.18 0.75 -1.24
N GLY A 338 0.44 -0.20 -0.38
CA GLY A 338 0.49 -1.62 -0.71
C GLY A 338 -0.49 -2.42 0.15
N THR A 339 -1.26 -3.28 -0.48
CA THR A 339 -2.16 -4.22 0.21
C THR A 339 -2.11 -5.57 -0.49
N ASN A 340 -1.65 -6.59 0.23
CA ASN A 340 -1.80 -8.01 -0.09
C ASN A 340 -2.62 -8.66 1.03
N PRO A 341 -3.23 -9.82 0.81
CA PRO A 341 -3.84 -10.55 1.92
C PRO A 341 -2.88 -10.67 3.10
N GLY A 342 -3.30 -10.18 4.25
CA GLY A 342 -2.53 -10.23 5.49
C GLY A 342 -1.40 -9.20 5.64
N TYR A 343 -1.17 -8.31 4.69
CA TYR A 343 -0.11 -7.31 4.77
C TYR A 343 -0.55 -5.96 4.27
N GLN A 344 -0.02 -4.91 4.90
CA GLN A 344 -0.11 -3.55 4.40
C GLN A 344 1.25 -2.87 4.44
N ALA A 345 1.52 -2.05 3.44
CA ALA A 345 2.71 -1.21 3.34
C ALA A 345 2.33 0.20 2.89
N TYR A 346 3.07 1.16 3.36
CA TYR A 346 2.98 2.55 2.91
C TYR A 346 4.37 3.17 2.83
N LEU A 347 4.61 3.88 1.77
CA LEU A 347 5.80 4.70 1.60
C LEU A 347 5.38 6.09 1.16
N ILE A 348 5.88 7.11 1.83
CA ILE A 348 5.72 8.53 1.46
C ILE A 348 7.04 9.27 1.63
N PHE A 349 7.31 10.19 0.72
CA PHE A 349 8.39 11.17 0.84
C PHE A 349 7.90 12.55 0.38
N ILE A 350 8.32 13.59 1.09
CA ILE A 350 7.93 15.00 0.89
C ILE A 350 9.22 15.79 0.64
N PRO A 351 9.62 16.00 -0.65
CA PRO A 351 10.89 16.64 -0.99
C PRO A 351 11.09 18.03 -0.34
N GLY A 352 10.05 18.87 -0.34
CA GLY A 352 10.10 20.20 0.25
C GLY A 352 10.38 20.24 1.76
N ARG A 353 10.01 19.16 2.47
CA ARG A 353 10.27 18.98 3.91
C ARG A 353 11.51 18.14 4.17
N ARG A 354 12.01 17.47 3.14
CA ARG A 354 13.11 16.50 3.24
C ARG A 354 12.80 15.40 4.26
N GLN A 355 11.57 14.90 4.28
CA GLN A 355 11.08 13.94 5.25
C GLN A 355 10.27 12.85 4.56
N GLY A 356 10.38 11.63 5.08
CA GLY A 356 9.59 10.50 4.62
C GLY A 356 9.34 9.47 5.72
N LEU A 357 8.37 8.61 5.44
CA LEU A 357 7.94 7.54 6.32
C LEU A 357 7.66 6.27 5.52
N ALA A 358 8.16 5.14 5.99
CA ALA A 358 7.76 3.81 5.55
C ALA A 358 7.11 3.06 6.70
N VAL A 359 5.97 2.42 6.44
CA VAL A 359 5.21 1.60 7.39
C VAL A 359 4.94 0.26 6.77
N MET A 360 5.18 -0.84 7.48
CA MET A 360 4.82 -2.19 7.06
C MET A 360 4.20 -2.97 8.21
N THR A 361 3.13 -3.71 7.92
CA THR A 361 2.38 -4.51 8.91
C THR A 361 2.12 -5.91 8.40
N ASN A 362 1.95 -6.87 9.32
CA ASN A 362 1.52 -8.24 9.03
C ASN A 362 0.05 -8.48 9.38
N GLY A 363 -0.79 -7.48 9.24
CA GLY A 363 -2.24 -7.56 9.46
C GLY A 363 -3.03 -6.76 8.44
N ALA A 364 -4.18 -7.29 8.03
CA ALA A 364 -5.11 -6.63 7.12
C ALA A 364 -6.05 -5.70 7.91
N SER A 365 -5.75 -4.42 7.98
CA SER A 365 -6.54 -3.43 8.74
C SER A 365 -7.42 -2.51 7.88
N GLN A 366 -7.71 -2.90 6.64
CA GLN A 366 -8.45 -2.06 5.68
C GLN A 366 -7.92 -0.62 5.59
N SER A 367 -6.61 -0.46 5.67
CA SER A 367 -5.88 0.81 5.64
C SER A 367 -6.07 1.74 6.85
N GLY A 368 -6.95 1.44 7.80
CA GLY A 368 -7.20 2.31 8.95
C GLY A 368 -5.98 2.47 9.86
N PHE A 369 -5.33 1.38 10.21
CA PHE A 369 -4.23 1.39 11.17
C PHE A 369 -3.00 2.17 10.69
N PHE A 370 -2.51 1.91 9.48
CA PHE A 370 -1.33 2.63 9.01
C PHE A 370 -1.60 4.13 8.82
N LEU A 371 -2.84 4.52 8.42
CA LEU A 371 -3.21 5.93 8.31
C LEU A 371 -3.17 6.66 9.65
N GLU A 372 -3.58 6.02 10.75
CA GLU A 372 -3.44 6.61 12.09
C GLU A 372 -1.98 6.84 12.48
N ILE A 373 -1.08 5.91 12.10
CA ILE A 373 0.36 6.08 12.28
C ILE A 373 0.87 7.27 11.46
N VAL A 374 0.52 7.33 10.17
CA VAL A 374 0.90 8.46 9.29
C VAL A 374 0.42 9.79 9.87
N MET A 375 -0.82 9.84 10.37
CA MET A 375 -1.39 11.04 10.99
C MET A 375 -0.67 11.43 12.29
N ALA A 376 -0.27 10.47 13.11
CA ALA A 376 0.49 10.74 14.33
C ALA A 376 1.88 11.32 14.00
N VAL A 377 2.57 10.76 12.98
CA VAL A 377 3.84 11.29 12.46
C VAL A 377 3.63 12.67 11.85
N ALA A 378 2.60 12.84 11.01
CA ALA A 378 2.28 14.11 10.37
C ALA A 378 2.05 15.23 11.38
N ARG A 379 1.34 14.96 12.48
CA ARG A 379 1.14 15.94 13.56
C ARG A 379 2.42 16.28 14.28
N GLU A 380 3.26 15.28 14.58
CA GLU A 380 4.54 15.50 15.25
C GLU A 380 5.48 16.39 14.41
N TYR A 381 5.53 16.15 13.10
CA TYR A 381 6.43 16.87 12.19
C TYR A 381 5.74 18.00 11.39
N GLY A 382 4.49 18.30 11.68
CA GLY A 382 3.74 19.42 11.06
C GLY A 382 3.45 19.22 9.58
N TRP A 383 3.19 17.97 9.11
CA TRP A 383 2.79 17.72 7.72
C TRP A 383 1.35 18.16 7.50
N PRO A 384 1.03 18.92 6.44
CA PRO A 384 -0.34 19.31 6.15
C PRO A 384 -1.16 18.15 5.57
N GLY A 385 -2.49 18.31 5.57
CA GLY A 385 -3.40 17.35 4.92
C GLY A 385 -3.78 16.12 5.74
N PHE A 386 -3.17 15.91 6.91
CA PHE A 386 -3.44 14.78 7.80
C PHE A 386 -4.24 15.17 9.06
N ALA A 387 -5.04 16.22 8.99
CA ALA A 387 -5.95 16.57 10.08
C ALA A 387 -7.10 15.56 10.19
N GLN A 388 -7.63 15.38 11.40
CA GLN A 388 -8.88 14.63 11.57
C GLN A 388 -10.02 15.31 10.80
N THR A 389 -10.82 14.51 10.14
CA THR A 389 -12.05 14.95 9.49
C THR A 389 -13.22 14.69 10.44
N VAL A 390 -13.91 15.74 10.86
CA VAL A 390 -15.16 15.61 11.60
C VAL A 390 -16.29 15.45 10.58
N ARG A 391 -17.12 14.42 10.73
CA ARG A 391 -18.31 14.19 9.90
C ARG A 391 -19.57 14.19 10.73
N ASP A 392 -20.59 14.84 10.22
CA ASP A 392 -21.94 14.76 10.74
C ASP A 392 -22.61 13.46 10.30
N THR A 393 -23.55 12.98 11.10
CA THR A 393 -24.40 11.86 10.74
C THR A 393 -25.86 12.21 10.93
N VAL A 394 -26.71 11.66 10.07
CA VAL A 394 -28.16 11.82 10.12
C VAL A 394 -28.84 10.50 10.48
N SER A 395 -30.00 10.60 11.10
CA SER A 395 -30.88 9.43 11.29
C SER A 395 -31.63 9.15 9.99
N VAL A 396 -31.63 7.88 9.56
CA VAL A 396 -32.32 7.44 8.34
C VAL A 396 -33.42 6.47 8.74
N PRO A 397 -34.67 6.64 8.22
CA PRO A 397 -35.77 5.73 8.53
C PRO A 397 -35.43 4.27 8.15
N PRO A 398 -35.80 3.27 8.97
CA PRO A 398 -35.50 1.86 8.69
C PRO A 398 -35.96 1.39 7.30
N ALA A 399 -37.12 1.82 6.85
CA ALA A 399 -37.64 1.47 5.53
C ALA A 399 -36.75 1.95 4.36
N VAL A 400 -36.03 3.08 4.54
CA VAL A 400 -35.06 3.57 3.56
C VAL A 400 -33.81 2.69 3.58
N LEU A 401 -33.33 2.32 4.77
CA LEU A 401 -32.16 1.42 4.93
C LEU A 401 -32.43 0.04 4.32
N GLU A 402 -33.63 -0.51 4.56
CA GLU A 402 -34.08 -1.78 3.96
C GLU A 402 -34.12 -1.69 2.42
N GLY A 403 -34.45 -0.53 1.87
CA GLY A 403 -34.44 -0.28 0.42
C GLY A 403 -33.06 -0.37 -0.22
N TYR A 404 -31.98 -0.23 0.54
CA TYR A 404 -30.59 -0.40 0.06
C TYR A 404 -30.03 -1.79 0.29
N ALA A 405 -30.66 -2.60 1.14
CA ALA A 405 -30.20 -3.95 1.48
C ALA A 405 -30.24 -4.90 0.28
N GLY A 406 -29.29 -5.84 0.24
CA GLY A 406 -29.20 -6.88 -0.79
C GLY A 406 -27.78 -7.10 -1.28
N SER A 407 -27.65 -8.01 -2.26
CA SER A 407 -26.39 -8.32 -2.93
C SER A 407 -26.06 -7.26 -3.99
N TRP A 408 -24.82 -6.79 -4.00
CA TRP A 408 -24.34 -5.74 -4.90
C TRP A 408 -23.11 -6.21 -5.68
N LEU A 409 -22.97 -5.72 -6.89
CA LEU A 409 -21.80 -5.93 -7.75
C LEU A 409 -21.26 -4.57 -8.17
N ALA A 410 -20.01 -4.32 -7.83
CA ALA A 410 -19.26 -3.17 -8.32
C ALA A 410 -18.38 -3.59 -9.51
N ASP A 411 -18.13 -2.67 -10.44
CA ASP A 411 -17.28 -2.92 -11.60
C ASP A 411 -15.87 -3.35 -11.18
N GLY A 412 -15.45 -4.50 -11.68
CA GLY A 412 -14.11 -5.06 -11.41
C GLY A 412 -13.89 -5.65 -10.02
N ALA A 413 -14.94 -5.83 -9.20
CA ALA A 413 -14.85 -6.37 -7.85
C ALA A 413 -15.76 -7.58 -7.64
N PRO A 414 -15.45 -8.48 -6.68
CA PRO A 414 -16.38 -9.51 -6.23
C PRO A 414 -17.64 -8.91 -5.62
N ALA A 415 -18.74 -9.67 -5.70
CA ALA A 415 -20.03 -9.25 -5.10
C ALA A 415 -19.90 -9.08 -3.57
N PHE A 416 -20.69 -8.15 -3.03
CA PHE A 416 -20.78 -7.84 -1.60
C PHE A 416 -22.23 -7.67 -1.16
N GLU A 417 -22.48 -7.74 0.14
CA GLU A 417 -23.80 -7.59 0.73
C GLU A 417 -23.92 -6.23 1.43
N VAL A 418 -25.02 -5.53 1.21
CA VAL A 418 -25.49 -4.42 2.03
C VAL A 418 -26.61 -4.92 2.93
N ILE A 419 -26.46 -4.75 4.24
CA ILE A 419 -27.33 -5.36 5.24
C ILE A 419 -27.91 -4.28 6.14
N ALA A 420 -29.26 -4.17 6.16
CA ALA A 420 -29.96 -3.35 7.12
C ALA A 420 -30.25 -4.17 8.39
N ARG A 421 -29.80 -3.67 9.55
CA ARG A 421 -29.97 -4.34 10.82
C ARG A 421 -29.98 -3.33 11.98
N ASP A 422 -30.92 -3.50 12.91
CA ASP A 422 -31.06 -2.68 14.13
C ASP A 422 -31.05 -1.16 13.83
N GLY A 423 -31.72 -0.73 12.75
CA GLY A 423 -31.78 0.67 12.33
C GLY A 423 -30.46 1.24 11.80
N ARG A 424 -29.53 0.39 11.39
CA ARG A 424 -28.23 0.73 10.81
C ARG A 424 -27.99 -0.02 9.51
N LEU A 425 -27.06 0.48 8.70
CA LEU A 425 -26.64 -0.15 7.47
C LEU A 425 -25.21 -0.68 7.61
N PHE A 426 -24.96 -1.85 7.05
CA PHE A 426 -23.65 -2.50 7.07
C PHE A 426 -23.28 -2.99 5.68
N VAL A 427 -21.99 -3.18 5.44
CA VAL A 427 -21.46 -3.87 4.25
C VAL A 427 -20.60 -5.05 4.67
N GLN A 428 -20.66 -6.14 3.87
CA GLN A 428 -19.91 -7.37 4.11
C GLN A 428 -19.57 -8.07 2.79
N GLY A 429 -18.44 -8.77 2.76
CA GLY A 429 -18.02 -9.57 1.60
C GLY A 429 -17.32 -8.77 0.51
N GLY A 430 -16.93 -9.45 -0.58
CA GLY A 430 -16.21 -8.86 -1.68
C GLY A 430 -14.98 -8.08 -1.22
N PRO A 431 -14.81 -6.82 -1.67
CA PRO A 431 -13.66 -6.01 -1.31
C PRO A 431 -13.67 -5.52 0.16
N PHE A 432 -14.79 -5.69 0.88
CA PHE A 432 -14.95 -5.22 2.26
C PHE A 432 -14.61 -6.29 3.31
N GLY A 433 -14.34 -7.53 2.88
CA GLY A 433 -13.99 -8.64 3.76
C GLY A 433 -15.21 -9.32 4.42
N PRO A 434 -14.96 -10.36 5.23
CA PRO A 434 -16.02 -11.21 5.79
C PRO A 434 -16.74 -10.61 7.01
N GLU A 435 -16.24 -9.52 7.58
CA GLU A 435 -16.84 -8.89 8.76
C GLU A 435 -17.91 -7.86 8.36
N LEU A 436 -18.88 -7.64 9.27
CA LEU A 436 -19.85 -6.55 9.13
C LEU A 436 -19.16 -5.21 9.41
N VAL A 437 -19.14 -4.34 8.42
CA VAL A 437 -18.61 -2.97 8.51
C VAL A 437 -19.75 -1.98 8.51
N GLU A 438 -19.90 -1.18 9.56
CA GLU A 438 -20.96 -0.19 9.67
C GLU A 438 -20.80 0.93 8.64
N LEU A 439 -21.88 1.28 7.98
CA LEU A 439 -22.02 2.42 7.08
C LEU A 439 -22.72 3.56 7.82
N HIS A 440 -22.01 4.65 8.06
CA HIS A 440 -22.55 5.84 8.73
C HIS A 440 -23.22 6.77 7.71
N ALA A 441 -24.47 7.16 7.97
CA ALA A 441 -25.22 8.02 7.08
C ALA A 441 -24.77 9.49 7.19
N GLU A 442 -24.22 10.07 6.15
CA GLU A 442 -23.94 11.50 6.00
C GLU A 442 -25.19 12.25 5.49
N THR A 443 -25.93 11.60 4.61
CA THR A 443 -27.28 12.01 4.15
C THR A 443 -28.17 10.75 4.07
N PRO A 444 -29.46 10.87 3.81
CA PRO A 444 -30.32 9.69 3.61
C PRO A 444 -29.87 8.73 2.51
N ALA A 445 -29.09 9.22 1.52
CA ALA A 445 -28.61 8.43 0.38
C ALA A 445 -27.08 8.24 0.36
N ARG A 446 -26.33 9.01 1.14
CA ARG A 446 -24.87 8.93 1.19
C ARG A 446 -24.40 8.38 2.52
N PHE A 447 -23.60 7.34 2.45
CA PHE A 447 -23.03 6.65 3.60
C PHE A 447 -21.50 6.58 3.48
N PHE A 448 -20.82 6.37 4.59
CA PHE A 448 -19.37 6.19 4.59
C PHE A 448 -18.91 5.18 5.64
N ILE A 449 -17.78 4.56 5.39
CA ILE A 449 -17.06 3.72 6.35
C ILE A 449 -16.19 4.62 7.23
N LEU A 450 -16.35 4.54 8.55
CA LEU A 450 -15.66 5.43 9.49
C LEU A 450 -14.13 5.28 9.44
N SER A 451 -13.62 4.06 9.31
CA SER A 451 -12.17 3.80 9.32
C SER A 451 -11.43 4.32 8.09
N THR A 452 -12.09 4.37 6.92
CA THR A 452 -11.46 4.71 5.64
C THR A 452 -12.01 5.98 5.00
N GLY A 453 -13.24 6.36 5.32
CA GLY A 453 -13.98 7.41 4.65
C GLY A 453 -14.55 7.01 3.28
N PHE A 454 -14.44 5.72 2.91
CA PHE A 454 -14.97 5.21 1.66
C PHE A 454 -16.48 5.39 1.62
N THR A 455 -17.00 5.96 0.52
CA THR A 455 -18.40 6.38 0.41
C THR A 455 -19.25 5.42 -0.42
N PHE A 456 -20.54 5.38 -0.08
CA PHE A 456 -21.60 4.70 -0.80
C PHE A 456 -22.68 5.74 -1.11
N ASP A 457 -22.77 6.14 -2.35
CA ASP A 457 -23.78 7.09 -2.83
C ASP A 457 -24.88 6.31 -3.56
N PHE A 458 -25.97 5.96 -2.87
CA PHE A 458 -27.14 5.32 -3.46
C PHE A 458 -27.94 6.35 -4.25
N THR A 459 -28.30 6.05 -5.51
CA THR A 459 -28.99 7.02 -6.36
C THR A 459 -30.42 7.29 -5.87
N GLU A 460 -31.21 6.22 -5.67
CA GLU A 460 -32.57 6.26 -5.12
C GLU A 460 -32.88 4.97 -4.37
N VAL A 461 -33.83 5.06 -3.43
CA VAL A 461 -34.32 3.90 -2.70
C VAL A 461 -35.01 2.94 -3.68
N GLY A 462 -34.49 1.70 -3.77
CA GLY A 462 -35.06 0.66 -4.65
C GLY A 462 -34.55 0.68 -6.09
N ASP A 463 -33.85 1.71 -6.55
CA ASP A 463 -33.30 1.80 -7.92
C ASP A 463 -32.18 0.77 -8.18
N GLY A 464 -31.53 0.28 -7.12
CA GLY A 464 -30.49 -0.74 -7.25
C GLY A 464 -29.19 -0.23 -7.89
N ARG A 465 -28.94 1.09 -7.88
CA ARG A 465 -27.71 1.72 -8.36
C ARG A 465 -27.03 2.51 -7.25
N ALA A 466 -25.70 2.49 -7.25
CA ALA A 466 -24.89 3.28 -6.36
C ALA A 466 -23.57 3.66 -7.02
N VAL A 467 -22.89 4.70 -6.47
CA VAL A 467 -21.52 5.05 -6.80
C VAL A 467 -20.68 4.86 -5.53
N LEU A 468 -19.63 4.06 -5.63
CA LEU A 468 -18.73 3.73 -4.53
C LEU A 468 -17.44 4.54 -4.66
N GLY A 469 -16.93 5.07 -3.53
CA GLY A 469 -15.69 5.83 -3.49
C GLY A 469 -15.68 7.06 -4.43
N GLY A 470 -16.87 7.56 -4.81
CA GLY A 470 -17.04 8.69 -5.70
C GLY A 470 -16.93 8.41 -7.21
N SER A 471 -16.55 7.19 -7.63
CA SER A 471 -16.31 6.91 -9.07
C SER A 471 -16.66 5.50 -9.55
N ILE A 472 -16.79 4.52 -8.65
CA ILE A 472 -17.01 3.12 -9.03
C ILE A 472 -18.52 2.87 -9.11
N ALA A 473 -19.02 2.55 -10.31
CA ALA A 473 -20.42 2.17 -10.46
C ALA A 473 -20.72 0.82 -9.80
N ALA A 474 -21.82 0.74 -9.09
CA ALA A 474 -22.32 -0.49 -8.49
C ALA A 474 -23.82 -0.66 -8.77
N ARG A 475 -24.23 -1.94 -8.90
CA ARG A 475 -25.64 -2.30 -9.10
C ARG A 475 -26.04 -3.40 -8.13
N ARG A 476 -27.30 -3.34 -7.69
CA ARG A 476 -27.89 -4.42 -6.90
C ARG A 476 -28.22 -5.61 -7.79
N LEU A 477 -27.88 -6.79 -7.34
CA LEU A 477 -28.22 -8.03 -8.03
C LEU A 477 -29.68 -8.41 -7.74
N PRO A 478 -30.38 -9.11 -8.66
CA PRO A 478 -31.67 -9.68 -8.37
C PRO A 478 -31.60 -10.60 -7.14
N ALA A 479 -32.64 -10.59 -6.32
CA ALA A 479 -32.74 -11.54 -5.21
C ALA A 479 -32.63 -12.99 -5.78
N ARG A 480 -31.80 -13.82 -5.15
CA ARG A 480 -31.76 -15.24 -5.51
C ARG A 480 -33.16 -15.81 -5.28
N PRO A 481 -33.70 -16.58 -6.21
CA PRO A 481 -34.89 -17.34 -5.93
C PRO A 481 -34.67 -18.16 -4.66
N THR A 482 -35.43 -17.93 -3.61
CA THR A 482 -35.42 -18.82 -2.45
C THR A 482 -35.97 -20.13 -2.92
N ASP A 483 -35.15 -21.19 -2.84
CA ASP A 483 -35.67 -22.56 -2.95
C ASP A 483 -36.76 -22.72 -1.87
N ARG A 484 -38.00 -22.83 -2.32
CA ARG A 484 -39.13 -23.10 -1.46
C ARG A 484 -39.16 -24.58 -1.13
#